data_66173cf7e03dce11dd93fd253e40525e
#
_entry.id   66173cf7e03dce11dd93fd253e40525e
#
_cell.length_a   1.000
_cell.length_b   1.000
_cell.length_c   1.000
_cell.angle_alpha   90.00
_cell.angle_beta   90.00
_cell.angle_gamma   90.00
#
_symmetry.space_group_name_H-M   'P 1'
#
loop_
_entity.id
_entity.type
_entity.pdbx_description
1 polymer ?
#
loop_
_entity_poly.entity_id
_entity_poly.type
_entity_poly.pdbx_seq_one_letter_code
_entity_poly.pdbx_strand_id
1 'polypeptide(L)'
;MKSVAALCLVIFVCSLHEAKAQAKTLPAVDFSAMTCEQFWEKTTPNDRGPFLFWLSGYFGHKNNSAVLDPVGFTEKTKALSQYCSKQPSDSILSAAEKVFTN
;
A
#
# COMPACT_ATOMS: atom_id res chain seq x y z
N MET A 1 43.88 48.28 -27.97
CA MET A 1 43.98 47.07 -27.18
C MET A 1 42.61 46.74 -26.72
N LYS A 2 42.04 45.77 -27.33
CA LYS A 2 40.68 45.42 -26.98
C LYS A 2 40.72 44.14 -26.24
N SER A 3 40.56 44.25 -24.95
CA SER A 3 40.23 43.05 -24.18
C SER A 3 38.83 42.65 -24.56
N VAL A 4 38.74 41.68 -25.35
CA VAL A 4 37.50 40.96 -25.50
C VAL A 4 37.30 40.22 -24.23
N ALA A 5 36.53 40.80 -23.32
CA ALA A 5 35.99 40.04 -22.27
C ALA A 5 35.09 39.00 -22.95
N ALA A 6 35.64 37.84 -23.20
CA ALA A 6 34.78 36.71 -23.47
C ALA A 6 33.94 36.54 -22.25
N LEU A 7 32.78 37.13 -22.29
CA LEU A 7 31.76 36.81 -21.35
C LEU A 7 31.37 35.37 -21.64
N CYS A 8 32.12 34.47 -21.06
CA CYS A 8 31.63 33.13 -20.89
C CYS A 8 30.44 33.26 -19.95
N LEU A 9 29.32 33.60 -20.53
CA LEU A 9 28.04 33.33 -19.91
C LEU A 9 27.94 31.82 -19.86
N VAL A 10 28.61 31.27 -18.87
CA VAL A 10 28.28 29.92 -18.47
C VAL A 10 26.87 30.06 -17.94
N ILE A 11 25.91 29.95 -18.85
CA ILE A 11 24.59 29.64 -18.49
C ILE A 11 24.70 28.29 -17.84
N PHE A 12 24.88 28.33 -16.53
CA PHE A 12 24.62 27.21 -15.72
C PHE A 12 23.12 26.99 -15.86
N VAL A 13 22.75 26.35 -16.94
CA VAL A 13 21.45 25.73 -17.00
C VAL A 13 21.53 24.67 -15.91
N CYS A 14 21.21 25.09 -14.68
CA CYS A 14 20.71 24.16 -13.72
C CYS A 14 19.51 23.52 -14.40
N SER A 15 19.77 22.51 -15.18
CA SER A 15 18.73 21.54 -15.44
C SER A 15 18.36 21.03 -14.08
N LEU A 16 17.35 21.68 -13.52
CA LEU A 16 16.55 21.10 -12.50
C LEU A 16 16.01 19.83 -13.14
N HIS A 17 16.82 18.82 -13.12
CA HIS A 17 16.30 17.49 -13.12
C HIS A 17 15.54 17.38 -11.81
N GLU A 18 14.34 17.93 -11.82
CA GLU A 18 13.36 17.39 -10.95
C GLU A 18 13.38 15.91 -11.26
N ALA A 19 14.08 15.17 -10.41
CA ALA A 19 13.77 13.78 -10.27
C ALA A 19 12.30 13.79 -9.91
N LYS A 20 11.45 13.81 -10.90
CA LYS A 20 10.08 13.40 -10.72
C LYS A 20 10.24 11.98 -10.23
N ALA A 21 10.27 11.84 -8.89
CA ALA A 21 9.89 10.61 -8.34
C ALA A 21 8.60 10.29 -9.08
N GLN A 22 8.69 9.42 -10.04
CA GLN A 22 7.52 8.89 -10.67
C GLN A 22 6.75 8.29 -9.53
N ALA A 23 5.80 9.06 -9.01
CA ALA A 23 4.75 8.48 -8.23
C ALA A 23 4.21 7.39 -9.15
N LYS A 24 4.65 6.16 -8.90
CA LYS A 24 3.97 5.02 -9.47
C LYS A 24 2.55 5.21 -9.01
N THR A 25 1.70 5.70 -9.91
CA THR A 25 0.28 5.65 -9.71
C THR A 25 -0.05 4.18 -9.62
N LEU A 26 -0.09 3.70 -8.37
CA LEU A 26 -0.59 2.36 -8.12
C LEU A 26 -2.03 2.33 -8.63
N PRO A 27 -2.38 1.34 -9.45
CA PRO A 27 -3.76 1.19 -9.86
C PRO A 27 -4.64 1.02 -8.62
N ALA A 28 -5.88 1.44 -8.75
CA ALA A 28 -6.85 1.21 -7.68
C ALA A 28 -6.92 -0.29 -7.33
N VAL A 29 -6.96 -0.58 -6.04
CA VAL A 29 -7.05 -1.94 -5.54
C VAL A 29 -8.48 -2.23 -5.13
N ASP A 30 -9.06 -3.26 -5.71
CA ASP A 30 -10.38 -3.75 -5.33
C ASP A 30 -10.24 -5.05 -4.53
N PHE A 31 -10.38 -4.93 -3.22
CA PHE A 31 -10.25 -6.09 -2.34
C PHE A 31 -11.41 -7.08 -2.47
N SER A 32 -12.54 -6.68 -3.04
CA SER A 32 -13.64 -7.61 -3.31
C SER A 32 -13.34 -8.55 -4.48
N ALA A 33 -12.48 -8.11 -5.41
CA ALA A 33 -12.06 -8.88 -6.59
C ALA A 33 -10.75 -9.64 -6.37
N MET A 34 -10.05 -9.38 -5.28
CA MET A 34 -8.77 -10.00 -4.96
C MET A 34 -8.99 -11.27 -4.13
N THR A 35 -8.35 -12.37 -4.54
CA THR A 35 -8.39 -13.61 -3.77
C THR A 35 -7.38 -13.60 -2.61
N CYS A 36 -7.61 -14.46 -1.63
CA CYS A 36 -6.65 -14.76 -0.56
C CYS A 36 -5.25 -15.03 -1.10
N GLU A 37 -5.14 -15.92 -2.09
CA GLU A 37 -3.86 -16.28 -2.70
C GLU A 37 -3.18 -15.06 -3.33
N GLN A 38 -3.92 -14.26 -4.10
CA GLN A 38 -3.37 -13.05 -4.70
C GLN A 38 -2.88 -12.05 -3.66
N PHE A 39 -3.61 -11.90 -2.57
CA PHE A 39 -3.23 -10.99 -1.49
C PHE A 39 -1.90 -11.41 -0.84
N TRP A 40 -1.76 -12.68 -0.48
CA TRP A 40 -0.58 -13.15 0.25
C TRP A 40 0.62 -13.41 -0.64
N GLU A 41 0.43 -13.87 -1.88
CA GLU A 41 1.52 -14.27 -2.76
C GLU A 41 1.93 -13.19 -3.75
N LYS A 42 0.98 -12.37 -4.22
CA LYS A 42 1.23 -11.38 -5.28
C LYS A 42 1.36 -9.95 -4.79
N THR A 43 0.92 -9.66 -3.58
CA THR A 43 1.12 -8.34 -2.97
C THR A 43 2.52 -8.26 -2.39
N THR A 44 3.23 -7.19 -2.69
CA THR A 44 4.58 -6.99 -2.13
C THR A 44 4.51 -6.85 -0.61
N PRO A 45 5.55 -7.26 0.12
CA PRO A 45 5.60 -7.09 1.58
C PRO A 45 5.38 -5.64 2.03
N ASN A 46 5.86 -4.67 1.25
CA ASN A 46 5.70 -3.24 1.56
C ASN A 46 4.25 -2.77 1.44
N ASP A 47 3.46 -3.35 0.54
CA ASP A 47 2.07 -2.97 0.32
C ASP A 47 1.12 -3.75 1.23
N ARG A 48 1.53 -4.91 1.68
CA ARG A 48 0.69 -5.81 2.49
C ARG A 48 0.28 -5.18 3.82
N GLY A 49 1.22 -4.53 4.51
CA GLY A 49 0.95 -3.84 5.76
C GLY A 49 -0.14 -2.77 5.61
N PRO A 50 0.02 -1.78 4.72
CA PRO A 50 -1.01 -0.80 4.44
C PRO A 50 -2.37 -1.39 4.06
N PHE A 51 -2.40 -2.44 3.27
CA PHE A 51 -3.64 -3.11 2.87
C PHE A 51 -4.34 -3.78 4.07
N LEU A 52 -3.58 -4.38 4.96
CA LEU A 52 -4.11 -4.95 6.20
C LEU A 52 -4.71 -3.89 7.12
N PHE A 53 -4.06 -2.73 7.23
CA PHE A 53 -4.60 -1.59 7.97
C PHE A 53 -5.90 -1.09 7.34
N TRP A 54 -5.95 -1.01 6.02
CA TRP A 54 -7.18 -0.61 5.32
C TRP A 54 -8.32 -1.59 5.62
N LEU A 55 -8.08 -2.88 5.52
CA LEU A 55 -9.07 -3.92 5.82
C LEU A 55 -9.55 -3.84 7.27
N SER A 56 -8.62 -3.67 8.19
CA SER A 56 -8.94 -3.50 9.61
C SER A 56 -9.81 -2.27 9.86
N GLY A 57 -9.49 -1.14 9.23
CA GLY A 57 -10.27 0.09 9.33
C GLY A 57 -11.65 -0.02 8.70
N TYR A 58 -11.74 -0.67 7.56
CA TYR A 58 -12.99 -0.90 6.86
C TYR A 58 -13.99 -1.70 7.72
N PHE A 59 -13.54 -2.78 8.32
CA PHE A 59 -14.40 -3.59 9.19
C PHE A 59 -14.61 -2.95 10.57
N GLY A 60 -13.63 -2.20 11.07
CA GLY A 60 -13.81 -1.38 12.26
C GLY A 60 -14.94 -0.37 12.08
N HIS A 61 -14.97 0.33 10.94
CA HIS A 61 -16.05 1.26 10.61
C HIS A 61 -17.41 0.55 10.57
N LYS A 62 -17.50 -0.62 9.95
CA LYS A 62 -18.73 -1.41 9.92
C LYS A 62 -19.23 -1.79 11.32
N ASN A 63 -18.31 -1.95 12.26
CA ASN A 63 -18.62 -2.27 13.66
C ASN A 63 -18.74 -1.02 14.54
N ASN A 64 -18.79 0.17 13.95
CA ASN A 64 -18.82 1.45 14.66
C ASN A 64 -17.65 1.64 15.64
N SER A 65 -16.49 1.10 15.30
CA SER A 65 -15.27 1.21 16.11
C SER A 65 -14.23 2.06 15.38
N ALA A 66 -13.66 3.02 16.10
CA ALA A 66 -12.51 3.81 15.68
C ALA A 66 -11.23 3.39 16.45
N VAL A 67 -11.29 2.27 17.17
CA VAL A 67 -10.19 1.81 18.00
C VAL A 67 -9.31 0.84 17.22
N LEU A 68 -8.02 1.12 17.18
CA LEU A 68 -7.01 0.18 16.75
C LEU A 68 -6.33 -0.43 17.96
N ASP A 69 -6.48 -1.72 18.16
CA ASP A 69 -5.75 -2.51 19.14
C ASP A 69 -4.58 -3.19 18.42
N PRO A 70 -3.32 -2.77 18.65
CA PRO A 70 -2.18 -3.32 17.91
C PRO A 70 -1.97 -4.82 18.15
N VAL A 71 -2.21 -5.30 19.36
CA VAL A 71 -2.08 -6.72 19.68
C VAL A 71 -3.18 -7.52 18.98
N GLY A 72 -4.42 -7.09 19.12
CA GLY A 72 -5.56 -7.73 18.45
C GLY A 72 -5.43 -7.68 16.92
N PHE A 73 -4.91 -6.59 16.37
CA PHE A 73 -4.62 -6.47 14.94
C PHE A 73 -3.63 -7.53 14.48
N THR A 74 -2.53 -7.73 15.22
CA THR A 74 -1.52 -8.73 14.90
C THR A 74 -2.09 -10.15 14.94
N GLU A 75 -2.88 -10.46 15.95
CA GLU A 75 -3.54 -11.76 16.08
C GLU A 75 -4.54 -12.01 14.96
N LYS A 76 -5.33 -11.01 14.60
CA LYS A 76 -6.30 -11.11 13.50
C LYS A 76 -5.62 -11.25 12.14
N THR A 77 -4.51 -10.56 11.94
CA THR A 77 -3.69 -10.70 10.73
C THR A 77 -3.16 -12.12 10.59
N LYS A 78 -2.68 -12.70 11.68
CA LYS A 78 -2.24 -14.10 11.71
C LYS A 78 -3.39 -15.07 11.40
N ALA A 79 -4.55 -14.83 12.01
CA ALA A 79 -5.75 -15.62 11.74
C ALA A 79 -6.20 -15.52 10.28
N LEU A 80 -6.10 -14.34 9.68
CA LEU A 80 -6.39 -14.12 8.27
C LEU A 80 -5.45 -14.93 7.37
N SER A 81 -4.16 -14.93 7.67
CA SER A 81 -3.17 -15.73 6.95
C SER A 81 -3.48 -17.22 7.03
N GLN A 82 -3.85 -17.70 8.21
CA GLN A 82 -4.21 -19.11 8.43
C GLN A 82 -5.50 -19.47 7.68
N TYR A 83 -6.49 -18.61 7.72
CA TYR A 83 -7.73 -18.82 6.97
C TYR A 83 -7.47 -18.88 5.48
N CYS A 84 -6.70 -17.93 4.94
CA CYS A 84 -6.40 -17.87 3.52
C CYS A 84 -5.55 -19.06 3.04
N SER A 85 -4.71 -19.63 3.89
CA SER A 85 -3.95 -20.84 3.53
C SER A 85 -4.84 -22.05 3.28
N LYS A 86 -5.99 -22.08 3.94
CA LYS A 86 -7.00 -23.15 3.77
C LYS A 86 -8.03 -22.84 2.69
N GLN A 87 -8.24 -21.55 2.41
CA GLN A 87 -9.25 -21.06 1.48
C GLN A 87 -8.63 -20.06 0.48
N PRO A 88 -7.67 -20.50 -0.35
CA PRO A 88 -6.91 -19.58 -1.21
C PRO A 88 -7.77 -18.90 -2.28
N SER A 89 -8.87 -19.49 -2.67
CA SER A 89 -9.78 -18.95 -3.69
C SER A 89 -10.82 -17.98 -3.14
N ASP A 90 -10.97 -17.88 -1.82
CA ASP A 90 -11.90 -16.94 -1.22
C ASP A 90 -11.45 -15.50 -1.51
N SER A 91 -12.41 -14.58 -1.62
CA SER A 91 -12.13 -13.16 -1.64
C SER A 91 -11.43 -12.75 -0.35
N ILE A 92 -10.37 -11.95 -0.46
CA ILE A 92 -9.68 -11.42 0.72
C ILE A 92 -10.62 -10.56 1.56
N LEU A 93 -11.56 -9.86 0.94
CA LEU A 93 -12.54 -9.06 1.66
C LEU A 93 -13.46 -9.96 2.51
N SER A 94 -13.96 -11.05 1.94
CA SER A 94 -14.79 -12.01 2.67
C SER A 94 -14.04 -12.71 3.79
N ALA A 95 -12.80 -13.07 3.55
CA ALA A 95 -11.92 -13.67 4.56
C ALA A 95 -11.65 -12.69 5.72
N ALA A 96 -11.34 -11.45 5.39
CA ALA A 96 -11.11 -10.40 6.38
C ALA A 96 -12.36 -10.09 7.21
N GLU A 97 -13.54 -10.14 6.60
CA GLU A 97 -14.80 -9.99 7.34
C GLU A 97 -14.92 -11.01 8.46
N LYS A 98 -14.66 -12.27 8.18
CA LYS A 98 -14.73 -13.36 9.16
C LYS A 98 -13.77 -13.19 10.33
N VAL A 99 -12.63 -12.56 10.08
CA VAL A 99 -11.57 -12.40 11.07
C VAL A 99 -11.69 -11.09 11.84
N PHE A 100 -11.98 -9.99 11.15
CA PHE A 100 -11.96 -8.67 11.77
C PHE A 100 -13.28 -8.28 12.43
N THR A 101 -14.38 -8.94 12.11
CA THR A 101 -15.70 -8.63 12.71
C THR A 101 -16.05 -9.48 13.92
N ASN A 102 -15.20 -10.44 14.27
CA ASN A 102 -15.41 -11.31 15.44
C ASN A 102 -14.56 -10.88 16.63
#